data_c8851eff7f3170c79cf996e6affbcd20
#
_entry.id   c8851eff7f3170c79cf996e6affbcd20
#
_cell.length_a   1.000
_cell.length_b   1.000
_cell.length_c   1.000
_cell.angle_alpha   90.00
_cell.angle_beta   90.00
_cell.angle_gamma   90.00
#
_symmetry.space_group_name_H-M   'P 1'
#
loop_
_entity.id
_entity.type
_entity.pdbx_description
1 polymer ?
#
loop_
_entity_poly.entity_id
_entity_poly.type
_entity_poly.pdbx_seq_one_letter_code
_entity_poly.pdbx_strand_id
1 'polypeptide(L)'
;MDELEKAVEAKLREGVKALGGVSYKWVSPGQSGVPDRIVIWPNRIDLVELKTIKGRLSPIQKRQIGRIEEVLGRKVMVLYGTADVEVYLKTRSGAL
;
A
#
# COMPACT_ATOMS: atom_id res chain seq x y z
N MET A 1 -15.30 9.81 13.60
CA MET A 1 -15.05 10.18 12.20
C MET A 1 -13.98 9.28 11.61
N ASP A 2 -14.20 8.84 10.40
CA ASP A 2 -13.20 8.02 9.74
C ASP A 2 -11.97 8.84 9.40
N GLU A 3 -10.81 8.19 9.41
CA GLU A 3 -9.61 8.82 8.93
C GLU A 3 -9.77 9.16 7.46
N LEU A 4 -9.31 10.33 7.07
CA LEU A 4 -9.32 10.71 5.68
C LEU A 4 -8.27 9.89 4.93
N GLU A 5 -8.60 9.56 3.70
CA GLU A 5 -7.70 8.82 2.84
C GLU A 5 -6.34 9.51 2.73
N LYS A 6 -6.33 10.83 2.63
CA LYS A 6 -5.07 11.57 2.52
C LYS A 6 -4.23 11.49 3.80
N ALA A 7 -4.85 11.28 4.97
CA ALA A 7 -4.10 11.10 6.21
C ALA A 7 -3.38 9.74 6.21
N VAL A 8 -4.05 8.70 5.72
CA VAL A 8 -3.44 7.37 5.58
C VAL A 8 -2.27 7.42 4.60
N GLU A 9 -2.49 8.09 3.47
CA GLU A 9 -1.48 8.25 2.43
C GLU A 9 -0.26 9.02 2.95
N ALA A 10 -0.49 10.11 3.67
CA ALA A 10 0.61 10.91 4.24
C ALA A 10 1.42 10.11 5.24
N LYS A 11 0.76 9.34 6.09
CA LYS A 11 1.46 8.51 7.07
C LYS A 11 2.36 7.48 6.39
N LEU A 12 1.88 6.84 5.33
CA LEU A 12 2.70 5.89 4.60
C LEU A 12 3.90 6.59 3.98
N ARG A 13 3.67 7.66 3.24
CA ARG A 13 4.73 8.37 2.52
C ARG A 13 5.82 8.86 3.46
N GLU A 14 5.42 9.50 4.56
CA GLU A 14 6.36 10.06 5.52
C GLU A 14 7.09 8.96 6.29
N GLY A 15 6.38 7.91 6.67
CA GLY A 15 6.98 6.79 7.39
C GLY A 15 7.99 6.02 6.53
N VAL A 16 7.66 5.80 5.27
CA VAL A 16 8.57 5.14 4.33
C VAL A 16 9.84 5.96 4.16
N LYS A 17 9.69 7.26 3.97
CA LYS A 17 10.83 8.15 3.81
C LYS A 17 11.72 8.14 5.05
N ALA A 18 11.12 8.19 6.24
CA ALA A 18 11.85 8.18 7.49
C ALA A 18 12.67 6.90 7.68
N LEU A 19 12.23 5.80 7.10
CA LEU A 19 12.89 4.50 7.19
C LEU A 19 13.84 4.20 6.03
N GLY A 20 14.06 5.17 5.16
CA GLY A 20 15.04 5.02 4.06
C GLY A 20 14.48 4.48 2.75
N GLY A 21 13.16 4.41 2.62
CA GLY A 21 12.52 4.01 1.37
C GLY A 21 11.94 5.19 0.62
N VAL A 22 11.30 4.92 -0.51
CA VAL A 22 10.53 5.91 -1.25
C VAL A 22 9.19 5.32 -1.65
N SER A 23 8.18 6.16 -1.70
CA SER A 23 6.82 5.76 -2.06
C SER A 23 6.34 6.62 -3.23
N TYR A 24 5.96 5.97 -4.32
CA TYR A 24 5.43 6.65 -5.49
C TYR A 24 4.00 6.21 -5.74
N LYS A 25 3.20 7.16 -6.22
CA LYS A 25 1.84 6.86 -6.63
C LYS A 25 1.87 6.07 -7.94
N TRP A 26 1.12 4.97 -7.99
CA TRP A 26 1.01 4.20 -9.22
C TRP A 26 -0.23 4.64 -10.00
N VAL A 27 0.00 5.23 -11.16
CA VAL A 27 -1.07 5.62 -12.08
C VAL A 27 -0.95 4.72 -13.31
N SER A 28 -2.02 4.01 -13.63
CA SER A 28 -2.02 3.07 -14.76
C SER A 28 -3.17 3.40 -15.70
N PRO A 29 -2.97 4.30 -16.67
CA PRO A 29 -3.99 4.62 -17.65
C PRO A 29 -4.40 3.37 -18.42
N GLY A 30 -5.70 3.15 -18.59
CA GLY A 30 -6.22 1.99 -19.30
C GLY A 30 -6.33 0.71 -18.48
N GLN A 31 -5.83 0.69 -17.24
CA GLN A 31 -5.95 -0.46 -16.34
C GLN A 31 -6.45 0.00 -14.99
N SER A 32 -7.73 -0.19 -14.72
CA SER A 32 -8.32 0.17 -13.43
C SER A 32 -7.97 -0.86 -12.37
N GLY A 33 -7.96 -0.43 -11.11
CA GLY A 33 -7.87 -1.35 -9.98
C GLY A 33 -6.47 -1.75 -9.57
N VAL A 34 -5.42 -1.15 -10.15
CA VAL A 34 -4.05 -1.40 -9.68
C VAL A 34 -3.87 -0.81 -8.28
N PRO A 35 -2.92 -1.35 -7.48
CA PRO A 35 -2.63 -0.77 -6.17
C PRO A 35 -2.20 0.70 -6.26
N ASP A 36 -2.47 1.47 -5.20
CA ASP A 36 -2.23 2.92 -5.18
C ASP A 36 -0.77 3.31 -5.22
N ARG A 37 0.08 2.51 -4.59
CA ARG A 37 1.45 2.90 -4.32
C ARG A 37 2.46 1.82 -4.66
N ILE A 38 3.62 2.27 -5.13
CA ILE A 38 4.80 1.43 -5.25
C ILE A 38 5.75 1.91 -4.17
N VAL A 39 6.12 1.03 -3.25
CA VAL A 39 7.02 1.36 -2.14
C VAL A 39 8.33 0.63 -2.36
N ILE A 40 9.40 1.39 -2.48
CA ILE A 40 10.73 0.87 -2.79
C ILE A 40 11.60 0.95 -1.55
N TRP A 41 12.10 -0.21 -1.11
CA TRP A 41 13.04 -0.36 -0.02
C TRP A 41 14.40 -0.77 -0.58
N PRO A 42 15.48 -0.67 0.17
CA PRO A 42 16.81 -1.02 -0.36
C PRO A 42 16.90 -2.39 -1.03
N ASN A 43 16.13 -3.37 -0.57
CA ASN A 43 16.23 -4.73 -1.10
C ASN A 43 14.89 -5.37 -1.45
N ARG A 44 13.84 -4.56 -1.59
CA ARG A 44 12.53 -5.08 -2.01
C ARG A 44 11.62 -3.97 -2.48
N ILE A 45 10.63 -4.36 -3.25
CA ILE A 45 9.56 -3.46 -3.70
C ILE A 45 8.24 -4.04 -3.22
N ASP A 46 7.41 -3.21 -2.61
CA ASP A 46 6.06 -3.60 -2.22
C ASP A 46 5.05 -2.84 -3.07
N LEU A 47 3.96 -3.52 -3.41
CA LEU A 47 2.80 -2.87 -4.00
C LEU A 47 1.78 -2.73 -2.89
N VAL A 48 1.27 -1.51 -2.70
CA VAL A 48 0.44 -1.17 -1.55
C VAL A 48 -0.86 -0.52 -1.99
N GLU A 49 -1.97 -1.06 -1.50
CA GLU A 49 -3.28 -0.45 -1.65
C GLU A 49 -3.68 0.15 -0.31
N LEU A 50 -4.05 1.42 -0.31
CA LEU A 50 -4.46 2.13 0.90
C LEU A 50 -5.96 2.28 0.96
N LYS A 51 -6.53 2.02 2.11
CA LYS A 51 -7.96 2.19 2.38
C LYS A 51 -8.15 2.89 3.71
N THR A 52 -9.25 3.58 3.85
CA THR A 52 -9.67 4.02 5.19
C THR A 52 -10.14 2.80 5.96
N ILE A 53 -10.31 2.94 7.27
CA ILE A 53 -10.71 1.84 8.14
C ILE A 53 -12.00 1.17 7.67
N LYS A 54 -12.95 1.94 7.14
CA LYS A 54 -14.23 1.41 6.64
C LYS A 54 -14.24 1.15 5.15
N GLY A 55 -13.12 1.37 4.48
CA GLY A 55 -13.02 1.14 3.05
C GLY A 55 -13.08 -0.34 2.69
N ARG A 56 -13.39 -0.59 1.43
CA ARG A 56 -13.46 -1.96 0.90
C ARG A 56 -12.85 -1.98 -0.48
N LEU A 57 -12.21 -3.08 -0.82
CA LEU A 57 -11.75 -3.27 -2.19
C LEU A 57 -12.97 -3.45 -3.09
N SER A 58 -12.98 -2.75 -4.22
CA SER A 58 -13.98 -2.95 -5.25
C SER A 58 -13.75 -4.30 -5.95
N PRO A 59 -14.75 -4.84 -6.66
CA PRO A 59 -14.55 -6.07 -7.43
C PRO A 59 -13.39 -5.97 -8.42
N ILE A 60 -13.23 -4.82 -9.07
CA ILE A 60 -12.16 -4.64 -10.05
C ILE A 60 -10.79 -4.58 -9.36
N GLN A 61 -10.73 -3.99 -8.17
CA GLN A 61 -9.49 -3.99 -7.38
C GLN A 61 -9.12 -5.41 -6.94
N LYS A 62 -10.09 -6.18 -6.45
CA LYS A 62 -9.85 -7.58 -6.04
C LYS A 62 -9.31 -8.40 -7.19
N ARG A 63 -9.89 -8.24 -8.39
CA ARG A 63 -9.46 -8.98 -9.56
C ARG A 63 -8.04 -8.59 -9.97
N GLN A 64 -7.75 -7.30 -10.01
CA GLN A 64 -6.45 -6.81 -10.44
C GLN A 64 -5.35 -7.19 -9.43
N ILE A 65 -5.64 -7.03 -8.15
CA ILE A 65 -4.71 -7.43 -7.09
C ILE A 65 -4.44 -8.94 -7.16
N GLY A 66 -5.50 -9.74 -7.33
CA GLY A 66 -5.33 -11.19 -7.44
C GLY A 66 -4.47 -11.59 -8.63
N ARG A 67 -4.64 -10.92 -9.76
CA ARG A 67 -3.82 -11.17 -10.94
C ARG A 67 -2.35 -10.82 -10.70
N ILE A 68 -2.13 -9.67 -10.08
CA ILE A 68 -0.76 -9.23 -9.75
C ILE A 68 -0.09 -10.22 -8.79
N GLU A 69 -0.82 -10.63 -7.75
CA GLU A 69 -0.28 -11.59 -6.76
C GLU A 69 0.08 -12.92 -7.40
N GLU A 70 -0.73 -13.37 -8.35
CA GLU A 70 -0.50 -14.61 -9.05
C GLU A 70 0.80 -14.56 -9.85
N VAL A 71 1.01 -13.47 -10.59
CA VAL A 71 2.21 -13.27 -11.40
C VAL A 71 3.44 -13.02 -10.52
N LEU A 72 3.27 -12.18 -9.51
CA LEU A 72 4.36 -11.77 -8.64
C LEU A 72 4.81 -12.88 -7.68
N GLY A 73 3.91 -13.78 -7.35
CA GLY A 73 4.20 -14.86 -6.41
C GLY A 73 4.22 -14.43 -4.95
N ARG A 74 3.62 -13.28 -4.64
CA ARG A 74 3.51 -12.79 -3.26
C ARG A 74 2.37 -11.79 -3.13
N LYS A 75 2.04 -11.46 -1.90
CA LYS A 75 0.89 -10.61 -1.60
C LYS A 75 1.14 -9.13 -1.89
N VAL A 76 0.08 -8.47 -2.36
CA VAL A 76 -0.01 -7.01 -2.36
C VAL A 76 -0.43 -6.62 -0.94
N MET A 77 0.16 -5.57 -0.39
CA MET A 77 -0.20 -5.09 0.93
C MET A 77 -1.46 -4.24 0.82
N VAL A 78 -2.53 -4.65 1.48
CA VAL A 78 -3.75 -3.85 1.58
C VAL A 78 -3.82 -3.34 3.02
N LEU A 79 -3.68 -2.03 3.19
CA LEU A 79 -3.58 -1.41 4.50
C LEU A 79 -4.80 -0.55 4.78
N TYR A 80 -5.50 -0.85 5.88
CA TYR A 80 -6.71 -0.16 6.29
C TYR A 80 -6.41 0.79 7.44
N GLY A 81 -6.40 2.07 7.16
CA GLY A 81 -6.18 3.10 8.17
C GLY A 81 -4.72 3.24 8.60
N THR A 82 -4.47 4.23 9.45
CA THR A 82 -3.11 4.54 9.88
C THR A 82 -2.51 3.46 10.79
N ALA A 83 -3.35 2.71 11.50
CA ALA A 83 -2.85 1.63 12.36
C ALA A 83 -2.20 0.52 11.53
N ASP A 84 -2.84 0.13 10.41
CA ASP A 84 -2.24 -0.88 9.53
C ASP A 84 -0.95 -0.37 8.90
N VAL A 85 -0.92 0.91 8.52
CA VAL A 85 0.29 1.53 7.99
C VAL A 85 1.43 1.45 9.01
N GLU A 86 1.12 1.74 10.28
CA GLU A 86 2.12 1.69 11.33
C GLU A 86 2.69 0.29 11.51
N VAL A 87 1.85 -0.74 11.51
CA VAL A 87 2.30 -2.13 11.60
C VAL A 87 3.19 -2.48 10.40
N TYR A 88 2.76 -2.08 9.21
CA TYR A 88 3.55 -2.30 7.99
C TYR A 88 4.94 -1.66 8.10
N LEU A 89 4.99 -0.41 8.54
CA LEU A 89 6.27 0.30 8.69
C LEU A 89 7.19 -0.40 9.68
N LYS A 90 6.65 -0.87 10.82
CA LYS A 90 7.43 -1.60 11.81
C LYS A 90 8.00 -2.89 11.24
N THR A 91 7.21 -3.59 10.46
CA THR A 91 7.66 -4.82 9.79
C THR A 91 8.84 -4.54 8.86
N ARG A 92 8.78 -3.45 8.13
CA ARG A 92 9.84 -3.09 7.19
C ARG A 92 11.08 -2.50 7.86
N SER A 93 10.91 -1.93 9.05
CA SER A 93 12.04 -1.38 9.81
C SER A 93 12.84 -2.45 10.54
N GLY A 94 12.32 -3.69 10.60
CA GLY A 94 12.94 -4.73 11.37
C GLY A 94 12.70 -4.62 12.87
N ALA A 95 11.72 -3.80 13.28
CA ALA A 95 11.41 -3.58 14.70
C ALA A 95 10.50 -4.65 15.28
N LEU A 96 10.01 -5.57 14.49
CA LEU A 96 9.15 -6.66 14.96
C LEU A 96 9.92 -7.97 15.03
#